data_04396f06552e022bbdf3f743f59071e4
#
_entry.id   04396f06552e022bbdf3f743f59071e4
#
_cell.length_a   1.000
_cell.length_b   1.000
_cell.length_c   1.000
_cell.angle_alpha   90.00
_cell.angle_beta   90.00
_cell.angle_gamma   90.00
#
_symmetry.space_group_name_H-M   'P 1'
#
loop_
_entity.id
_entity.type
_entity.pdbx_description
1 polymer ?
#
loop_
_entity_poly.entity_id
_entity_poly.type
_entity_poly.pdbx_seq_one_letter_code
_entity_poly.pdbx_strand_id
1 'polypeptide(L)'
;MRTRNKRVNRAWLHDHLTDPYVRRAQQDGYRARAAYKLEEIDRSLGLIRPGQVVVDRGASPGAWSQYLRRRFAPEGAAVGELPGTLIALDLLPVEPIEGVQFIQGDFREDKVLAQLEAALAGRRVDLVVADMAPNLSGGVASDAA
;
A
#
# COMPACT_ATOMS: atom_id res chain seq x y z
N MET A 1 -19.26 -25.94 12.85
CA MET A 1 -18.78 -24.66 12.32
C MET A 1 -17.42 -24.24 12.88
N ARG A 2 -17.29 -24.12 14.17
CA ARG A 2 -16.02 -23.73 14.80
C ARG A 2 -14.87 -24.67 14.53
N THR A 3 -15.11 -25.99 14.54
CA THR A 3 -14.08 -27.00 14.25
C THR A 3 -13.57 -26.88 12.82
N ARG A 4 -14.47 -26.65 11.88
CA ARG A 4 -14.13 -26.49 10.47
C ARG A 4 -13.30 -25.20 10.27
N ASN A 5 -13.71 -24.11 10.93
CA ASN A 5 -12.98 -22.85 10.86
C ASN A 5 -11.59 -22.97 11.48
N LYS A 6 -11.46 -23.71 12.59
CA LYS A 6 -10.17 -23.99 13.20
C LYS A 6 -9.23 -24.74 12.28
N ARG A 7 -9.73 -25.70 11.50
CA ARG A 7 -8.90 -26.43 10.54
C ARG A 7 -8.40 -25.53 9.43
N VAL A 8 -9.28 -24.72 8.86
CA VAL A 8 -8.91 -23.75 7.82
C VAL A 8 -7.90 -22.76 8.38
N ASN A 9 -8.14 -22.25 9.59
CA ASN A 9 -7.25 -21.29 10.23
C ASN A 9 -5.88 -21.89 10.54
N ARG A 10 -5.81 -23.18 10.90
CA ARG A 10 -4.53 -23.85 11.15
C ARG A 10 -3.73 -24.00 9.87
N ALA A 11 -4.37 -24.44 8.79
CA ALA A 11 -3.69 -24.59 7.51
C ALA A 11 -3.18 -23.25 7.01
N TRP A 12 -4.03 -22.22 7.05
CA TRP A 12 -3.65 -20.88 6.67
C TRP A 12 -2.50 -20.36 7.53
N LEU A 13 -2.60 -20.54 8.83
CA LEU A 13 -1.58 -20.08 9.78
C LEU A 13 -0.25 -20.78 9.54
N HIS A 14 -0.26 -22.07 9.28
CA HIS A 14 0.95 -22.83 8.98
C HIS A 14 1.60 -22.29 7.72
N ASP A 15 0.85 -22.15 6.64
CA ASP A 15 1.36 -21.65 5.38
C ASP A 15 1.89 -20.21 5.52
N HIS A 16 1.16 -19.38 6.26
CA HIS A 16 1.55 -18.00 6.51
C HIS A 16 2.87 -17.91 7.29
N LEU A 17 3.01 -18.70 8.35
CA LEU A 17 4.22 -18.68 9.18
C LEU A 17 5.44 -19.27 8.48
N THR A 18 5.23 -20.16 7.51
CA THR A 18 6.33 -20.75 6.74
C THR A 18 6.69 -19.95 5.49
N ASP A 19 5.89 -18.94 5.13
CA ASP A 19 6.16 -18.09 3.98
C ASP A 19 7.42 -17.27 4.24
N PRO A 20 8.48 -17.41 3.43
CA PRO A 20 9.72 -16.67 3.64
C PRO A 20 9.53 -15.16 3.49
N TYR A 21 8.58 -14.72 2.69
CA TYR A 21 8.29 -13.29 2.53
C TYR A 21 7.61 -12.70 3.76
N VAL A 22 6.81 -13.47 4.48
CA VAL A 22 6.22 -13.03 5.74
C VAL A 22 7.32 -12.79 6.77
N ARG A 23 8.27 -13.71 6.89
CA ARG A 23 9.41 -13.54 7.80
C ARG A 23 10.24 -12.34 7.41
N ARG A 24 10.52 -12.20 6.12
CA ARG A 24 11.31 -11.09 5.60
C ARG A 24 10.61 -9.76 5.89
N ALA A 25 9.30 -9.69 5.71
CA ALA A 25 8.54 -8.50 6.02
C ALA A 25 8.64 -8.12 7.50
N GLN A 26 8.56 -9.10 8.39
CA GLN A 26 8.73 -8.86 9.82
C GLN A 26 10.13 -8.32 10.14
N GLN A 27 11.16 -8.89 9.55
CA GLN A 27 12.53 -8.45 9.73
C GLN A 27 12.76 -7.04 9.20
N ASP A 28 12.18 -6.73 8.06
CA ASP A 28 12.32 -5.42 7.40
C ASP A 28 11.37 -4.37 7.96
N GLY A 29 10.46 -4.75 8.86
CA GLY A 29 9.50 -3.83 9.47
C GLY A 29 8.33 -3.47 8.59
N TYR A 30 8.04 -4.26 7.56
CA TYR A 30 6.85 -4.07 6.74
C TYR A 30 5.61 -4.69 7.39
N ARG A 31 4.47 -4.04 7.18
CA ARG A 31 3.18 -4.51 7.70
C ARG A 31 2.67 -5.76 6.99
N ALA A 32 3.13 -5.99 5.76
CA ALA A 32 2.72 -7.14 4.97
C ALA A 32 3.78 -7.46 3.92
N ARG A 33 3.78 -8.70 3.46
CA ARG A 33 4.69 -9.17 2.40
C ARG A 33 4.44 -8.49 1.05
N ALA A 34 3.29 -7.87 0.89
CA ALA A 34 2.93 -7.16 -0.34
C ALA A 34 3.95 -6.08 -0.72
N ALA A 35 4.72 -5.57 0.24
CA ALA A 35 5.77 -4.58 -0.03
C ALA A 35 6.77 -5.07 -1.09
N TYR A 36 7.08 -6.36 -1.10
CA TYR A 36 8.06 -6.91 -2.05
C TYR A 36 7.54 -6.98 -3.47
N LYS A 37 6.24 -7.08 -3.64
CA LYS A 37 5.63 -6.99 -4.96
C LYS A 37 5.87 -5.62 -5.59
N LEU A 38 5.69 -4.57 -4.81
CA LEU A 38 5.95 -3.21 -5.28
C LEU A 38 7.45 -2.98 -5.50
N GLU A 39 8.28 -3.48 -4.61
CA GLU A 39 9.73 -3.41 -4.78
C GLU A 39 10.17 -4.06 -6.10
N GLU A 40 9.63 -5.23 -6.42
CA GLU A 40 9.95 -5.93 -7.65
C GLU A 40 9.50 -5.14 -8.88
N ILE A 41 8.28 -4.61 -8.85
CA ILE A 41 7.76 -3.77 -9.93
C ILE A 41 8.62 -2.52 -10.10
N ASP A 42 8.96 -1.87 -9.01
CA ASP A 42 9.78 -0.66 -9.03
C ASP A 42 11.17 -0.94 -9.62
N ARG A 43 11.81 -2.01 -9.20
CA ARG A 43 13.13 -2.40 -9.71
C ARG A 43 13.10 -2.70 -11.21
N SER A 44 12.03 -3.33 -11.67
CA SER A 44 11.88 -3.68 -13.08
C SER A 44 11.60 -2.47 -13.96
N LEU A 45 10.78 -1.54 -13.49
CA LEU A 45 10.25 -0.46 -14.33
C LEU A 45 10.80 0.93 -13.96
N GLY A 46 11.40 1.07 -12.78
CA GLY A 46 11.94 2.36 -12.35
C GLY A 46 10.86 3.43 -12.20
N LEU A 47 9.70 3.07 -11.69
CA LEU A 47 8.53 3.96 -11.64
C LEU A 47 8.60 5.00 -10.53
N ILE A 48 9.21 4.66 -9.41
CA ILE A 48 9.14 5.45 -8.20
C ILE A 48 10.38 6.33 -8.08
N ARG A 49 10.15 7.64 -7.98
CA ARG A 49 11.22 8.63 -7.84
C ARG A 49 10.89 9.61 -6.74
N PRO A 50 11.86 9.95 -5.89
CA PRO A 50 11.65 11.03 -4.91
C PRO A 50 11.18 12.30 -5.61
N GLY A 51 10.30 13.05 -4.96
CA GLY A 51 9.76 14.29 -5.50
C GLY A 51 8.41 14.15 -6.20
N GLN A 52 8.01 12.93 -6.55
CA GLN A 52 6.72 12.69 -7.18
C GLN A 52 5.55 12.93 -6.23
N VAL A 53 4.36 13.07 -6.81
CA VAL A 53 3.08 12.95 -6.11
C VAL A 53 2.53 11.57 -6.44
N VAL A 54 2.51 10.70 -5.43
CA VAL A 54 2.07 9.30 -5.60
C VAL A 54 0.85 9.02 -4.73
N VAL A 55 -0.13 8.36 -5.32
CA VAL A 55 -1.34 7.91 -4.63
C VAL A 55 -1.31 6.39 -4.52
N ASP A 56 -1.42 5.89 -3.30
CA ASP A 56 -1.56 4.46 -3.00
C ASP A 56 -3.04 4.18 -2.75
N ARG A 57 -3.68 3.56 -3.72
CA ARG A 57 -5.10 3.25 -3.68
C ARG A 57 -5.30 1.83 -3.17
N GLY A 58 -6.17 1.66 -2.17
CA GLY A 58 -6.33 0.37 -1.50
C GLY A 58 -5.15 0.10 -0.58
N ALA A 59 -4.75 1.10 0.18
CA ALA A 59 -3.48 1.10 0.89
C ALA A 59 -3.39 0.16 2.09
N SER A 60 -4.52 -0.22 2.70
CA SER A 60 -4.49 -1.08 3.89
C SER A 60 -3.80 -2.41 3.62
N PRO A 61 -2.94 -2.90 4.50
CA PRO A 61 -2.56 -2.36 5.81
C PRO A 61 -1.50 -1.25 5.79
N GLY A 62 -0.93 -0.93 4.66
CA GLY A 62 0.02 0.16 4.51
C GLY A 62 1.41 -0.24 4.02
N ALA A 63 1.60 -1.49 3.60
CA ALA A 63 2.92 -1.99 3.20
C ALA A 63 3.48 -1.25 1.97
N TRP A 64 2.64 -0.94 1.00
CA TRP A 64 3.07 -0.21 -0.18
C TRP A 64 3.41 1.24 0.15
N SER A 65 2.61 1.87 1.01
CA SER A 65 2.92 3.22 1.49
C SER A 65 4.24 3.25 2.27
N GLN A 66 4.53 2.20 3.05
CA GLN A 66 5.81 2.08 3.72
C GLN A 66 6.97 1.99 2.72
N TYR A 67 6.82 1.19 1.69
CA TYR A 67 7.85 1.07 0.65
C TYR A 67 8.07 2.40 -0.06
N LEU A 68 6.99 3.08 -0.46
CA LEU A 68 7.06 4.39 -1.10
C LEU A 68 7.78 5.39 -0.22
N ARG A 69 7.44 5.42 1.08
CA ARG A 69 8.12 6.31 2.00
C ARG A 69 9.63 6.07 2.02
N ARG A 70 10.03 4.81 2.11
CA ARG A 70 11.46 4.45 2.15
C ARG A 70 12.19 4.82 0.86
N ARG A 71 11.50 4.71 -0.27
CA ARG A 71 12.07 5.14 -1.55
C ARG A 71 12.20 6.65 -1.65
N PHE A 72 11.32 7.39 -1.03
CA PHE A 72 11.38 8.85 -1.04
C PHE A 72 12.35 9.41 -0.02
N ALA A 73 12.50 8.73 1.09
CA ALA A 73 13.34 9.21 2.19
C ALA A 73 14.83 9.15 1.84
N PRO A 74 15.58 10.19 2.17
CA PRO A 74 17.03 10.11 2.04
C PRO A 74 17.56 8.91 2.83
N GLU A 75 18.38 8.08 2.21
CA GLU A 75 18.98 6.90 2.82
C GLU A 75 17.96 5.91 3.42
N GLY A 76 16.70 5.93 2.94
CA GLY A 76 15.67 5.02 3.42
C GLY A 76 15.18 5.31 4.83
N ALA A 77 15.39 6.50 5.36
CA ALA A 77 14.98 6.87 6.71
C ALA A 77 13.47 6.70 6.92
N ALA A 78 13.09 6.26 8.12
CA ALA A 78 11.69 6.07 8.47
C ALA A 78 11.00 7.34 8.96
N VAL A 79 11.77 8.37 9.30
CA VAL A 79 11.29 9.64 9.84
C VAL A 79 11.96 10.80 9.12
N GLY A 80 11.37 11.98 9.24
CA GLY A 80 11.88 13.19 8.65
C GLY A 80 11.06 13.64 7.43
N GLU A 81 11.41 14.80 6.88
CA GLU A 81 10.73 15.34 5.71
C GLU A 81 11.01 14.51 4.47
N LEU A 82 10.00 14.42 3.62
CA LEU A 82 10.08 13.71 2.35
C LEU A 82 10.08 14.69 1.18
N PRO A 83 10.97 14.49 0.20
CA PRO A 83 10.83 15.18 -1.08
C PRO A 83 9.68 14.52 -1.84
N GLY A 84 8.58 15.23 -1.97
CA GLY A 84 7.39 14.73 -2.68
C GLY A 84 6.20 14.53 -1.77
N THR A 85 5.16 13.94 -2.30
CA THR A 85 3.88 13.77 -1.61
C THR A 85 3.38 12.35 -1.77
N LEU A 86 3.07 11.72 -0.65
CA LEU A 86 2.48 10.39 -0.60
C LEU A 86 1.08 10.48 0.01
N ILE A 87 0.10 9.99 -0.72
CA ILE A 87 -1.30 9.96 -0.28
C ILE A 87 -1.79 8.53 -0.36
N ALA A 88 -2.33 8.03 0.74
CA ALA A 88 -2.90 6.69 0.81
C ALA A 88 -4.40 6.76 0.94
N LEU A 89 -5.12 5.95 0.18
CA LEU A 89 -6.58 5.89 0.17
C LEU A 89 -7.03 4.47 0.49
N ASP A 90 -8.00 4.32 1.38
CA ASP A 90 -8.65 3.03 1.61
C ASP A 90 -10.00 3.23 2.30
N LEU A 91 -10.92 2.30 2.08
CA LEU A 91 -12.14 2.19 2.86
C LEU A 91 -11.85 1.78 4.28
N LEU A 92 -10.83 0.94 4.46
CA LEU A 92 -10.41 0.42 5.75
C LEU A 92 -9.43 1.39 6.42
N PRO A 93 -9.39 1.42 7.75
CA PRO A 93 -8.39 2.24 8.44
C PRO A 93 -6.97 1.72 8.18
N VAL A 94 -6.04 2.65 8.14
CA VAL A 94 -4.60 2.36 8.03
C VAL A 94 -3.92 3.04 9.20
N GLU A 95 -3.10 2.30 9.93
CA GLU A 95 -2.31 2.90 11.00
C GLU A 95 -1.39 3.97 10.42
N PRO A 96 -1.23 5.11 11.12
CA PRO A 96 -0.43 6.21 10.59
C PRO A 96 0.97 5.81 10.16
N ILE A 97 1.40 6.39 9.05
CA ILE A 97 2.77 6.31 8.56
C ILE A 97 3.25 7.75 8.42
N GLU A 98 4.32 8.09 9.10
CA GLU A 98 4.84 9.45 9.04
C GLU A 98 5.17 9.85 7.60
N GLY A 99 4.75 11.04 7.21
CA GLY A 99 4.98 11.55 5.86
C GLY A 99 3.97 11.07 4.82
N VAL A 100 3.05 10.21 5.18
CA VAL A 100 1.98 9.74 4.29
C VAL A 100 0.65 10.33 4.77
N GLN A 101 -0.05 11.03 3.88
CA GLN A 101 -1.39 11.53 4.17
C GLN A 101 -2.38 10.41 3.90
N PHE A 102 -3.15 10.04 4.92
CA PHE A 102 -4.15 8.99 4.76
C PHE A 102 -5.54 9.60 4.66
N ILE A 103 -6.29 9.18 3.65
CA ILE A 103 -7.70 9.55 3.47
C ILE A 103 -8.51 8.26 3.52
N GLN A 104 -9.34 8.14 4.55
CA GLN A 104 -10.23 6.98 4.70
C GLN A 104 -11.59 7.30 4.10
N GLY A 105 -12.07 6.43 3.22
CA GLY A 105 -13.39 6.56 2.65
C GLY A 105 -13.45 6.02 1.23
N ASP A 106 -14.64 6.12 0.68
CA ASP A 106 -14.90 5.74 -0.71
C ASP A 106 -14.65 6.96 -1.59
N PHE A 107 -13.62 6.87 -2.45
CA PHE A 107 -13.26 7.98 -3.33
C PHE A 107 -14.32 8.32 -4.39
N ARG A 108 -15.37 7.51 -4.50
CA ARG A 108 -16.54 7.84 -5.32
C ARG A 108 -17.43 8.88 -4.65
N GLU A 109 -17.27 9.09 -3.35
CA GLU A 109 -18.01 10.11 -2.62
C GLU A 109 -17.37 11.49 -2.79
N ASP A 110 -18.18 12.51 -3.01
CA ASP A 110 -17.72 13.86 -3.26
C ASP A 110 -16.84 14.41 -2.13
N LYS A 111 -17.18 14.10 -0.89
CA LYS A 111 -16.39 14.56 0.27
C LYS A 111 -14.98 13.97 0.27
N VAL A 112 -14.83 12.71 -0.16
CA VAL A 112 -13.53 12.06 -0.23
C VAL A 112 -12.71 12.61 -1.39
N LEU A 113 -13.36 12.85 -2.53
CA LEU A 113 -12.70 13.51 -3.66
C LEU A 113 -12.23 14.91 -3.27
N ALA A 114 -13.03 15.65 -2.51
CA ALA A 114 -12.63 16.97 -2.04
C ALA A 114 -11.42 16.91 -1.11
N GLN A 115 -11.35 15.89 -0.24
CA GLN A 115 -10.18 15.67 0.61
C GLN A 115 -8.94 15.36 -0.22
N LEU A 116 -9.08 14.55 -1.25
CA LEU A 116 -7.98 14.22 -2.15
C LEU A 116 -7.50 15.46 -2.89
N GLU A 117 -8.42 16.24 -3.44
CA GLU A 117 -8.09 17.48 -4.13
C GLU A 117 -7.36 18.47 -3.22
N ALA A 118 -7.81 18.59 -1.97
CA ALA A 118 -7.15 19.42 -0.98
C ALA A 118 -5.73 18.94 -0.68
N ALA A 119 -5.56 17.64 -0.54
CA ALA A 119 -4.24 17.04 -0.30
C ALA A 119 -3.30 17.26 -1.49
N LEU A 120 -3.82 17.24 -2.71
CA LEU A 120 -3.04 17.48 -3.92
C LEU A 120 -2.64 18.96 -4.06
N ALA A 121 -3.45 19.86 -3.54
CA ALA A 121 -3.19 21.31 -3.59
C ALA A 121 -2.88 21.81 -5.01
N GLY A 122 -3.66 21.38 -5.98
CA GLY A 122 -3.51 21.78 -7.39
C GLY A 122 -2.41 21.06 -8.15
N ARG A 123 -1.66 20.17 -7.49
CA ARG A 123 -0.60 19.41 -8.15
C ARG A 123 -1.17 18.21 -8.90
N ARG A 124 -0.45 17.79 -9.92
CA ARG A 124 -0.80 16.59 -10.67
C ARG A 124 -0.29 15.34 -9.94
N VAL A 125 -1.05 14.27 -10.05
CA VAL A 125 -0.58 12.96 -9.60
C VAL A 125 0.37 12.41 -10.65
N ASP A 126 1.58 12.05 -10.21
CA ASP A 126 2.59 11.46 -11.10
C ASP A 126 2.44 9.96 -11.25
N LEU A 127 1.96 9.30 -10.20
CA LEU A 127 1.86 7.85 -10.18
C LEU A 127 0.74 7.42 -9.26
N VAL A 128 -0.05 6.46 -9.72
CA VAL A 128 -1.04 5.76 -8.88
C VAL A 128 -0.62 4.31 -8.80
N VAL A 129 -0.50 3.79 -7.59
CA VAL A 129 -0.25 2.37 -7.35
C VAL A 129 -1.46 1.77 -6.64
N ALA A 130 -1.78 0.54 -6.97
CA ALA A 130 -2.92 -0.15 -6.36
C ALA A 130 -2.62 -1.63 -6.27
N ASP A 131 -2.59 -2.15 -5.04
CA ASP A 131 -2.47 -3.58 -4.79
C ASP A 131 -3.86 -4.11 -4.44
N MET A 132 -4.62 -4.44 -5.46
CA MET A 132 -5.97 -4.95 -5.28
C MET A 132 -5.92 -6.46 -5.26
N ALA A 133 -6.58 -7.05 -4.27
CA ALA A 133 -6.73 -8.50 -4.26
C ALA A 133 -7.43 -8.96 -5.52
N PRO A 134 -7.02 -10.09 -6.11
CA PRO A 134 -7.69 -10.62 -7.28
C PRO A 134 -9.19 -10.77 -7.04
N ASN A 135 -9.98 -10.23 -7.95
CA ASN A 135 -11.42 -10.38 -7.89
C ASN A 135 -11.79 -11.68 -8.60
N LEU A 136 -12.26 -12.65 -7.83
CA LEU A 136 -12.61 -13.97 -8.34
C LEU A 136 -13.74 -13.96 -9.36
N SER A 137 -14.48 -12.87 -9.46
CA SER A 137 -15.54 -12.73 -10.45
C SER A 137 -15.09 -12.11 -11.77
N GLY A 138 -13.80 -12.15 -12.06
CA GLY A 138 -13.29 -11.73 -13.35
C GLY A 138 -12.62 -10.37 -13.36
N GLY A 139 -12.03 -9.99 -12.25
CA GLY A 139 -11.35 -8.71 -12.12
C GLY A 139 -9.96 -8.62 -12.75
N VAL A 140 -9.61 -9.53 -13.65
CA VAL A 140 -8.27 -9.55 -14.27
C VAL A 140 -7.95 -8.23 -14.97
N ALA A 141 -8.91 -7.67 -15.67
CA ALA A 141 -8.73 -6.39 -16.35
C ALA A 141 -8.54 -5.23 -15.34
N SER A 142 -9.21 -5.30 -14.20
CA SER A 142 -9.04 -4.32 -13.13
C SER A 142 -7.67 -4.42 -12.49
N ASP A 143 -7.16 -5.63 -12.33
CA ASP A 143 -5.85 -5.88 -11.73
C ASP A 143 -4.73 -5.37 -12.65
N ALA A 144 -4.97 -5.36 -13.94
CA ALA A 144 -4.00 -4.87 -14.91
C ALA A 144 -3.98 -3.34 -15.01
N ALA A 145 -5.05 -2.72 -14.61
CA ALA A 145 -5.17 -1.27 -14.64
C ALA A 145 -4.51 -0.61 -13.45
#